data_11cd3073d7ff6d95238d22f265540d53
#
_entry.id   11cd3073d7ff6d95238d22f265540d53
#
_cell.length_a   1.000
_cell.length_b   1.000
_cell.length_c   1.000
_cell.angle_alpha   90.00
_cell.angle_beta   90.00
_cell.angle_gamma   90.00
#
_symmetry.space_group_name_H-M   'P 1'
#
loop_
_entity.id
_entity.type
_entity.pdbx_description
1 polymer ?
#
loop_
_entity_poly.entity_id
_entity_poly.type
_entity_poly.pdbx_seq_one_letter_code
_entity_poly.pdbx_strand_id
1 'polypeptide(L)'
;MRRRDDSGSALVEFSWLAIILIVPLVWIILSVFEVQQGAFATTAAARAAGRAYALAPDDATGQARAEAVVQEVLADQGAPGQRARVQVTCESPTGSCHAGTAVITVRVDSGVDLPLFPAIFDAEGAPSFSLDATHTVPIGQYVERPPDDEELGQ
;
A
#
# COMPACT_ATOMS: atom_id res chain seq x y z
N MET A 1 -37.39 -6.38 57.68
CA MET A 1 -36.39 -5.73 56.79
C MET A 1 -35.87 -6.77 55.80
N ARG A 2 -36.28 -6.72 54.53
CA ARG A 2 -35.78 -7.61 53.49
C ARG A 2 -34.41 -7.07 53.05
N ARG A 3 -33.32 -7.77 53.31
CA ARG A 3 -32.04 -7.50 52.67
C ARG A 3 -32.23 -7.74 51.19
N ARG A 4 -32.10 -6.70 50.38
CA ARG A 4 -31.97 -6.83 48.94
C ARG A 4 -30.63 -7.57 48.70
N ASP A 5 -30.72 -8.71 48.03
CA ASP A 5 -29.55 -9.44 47.55
C ASP A 5 -28.93 -8.64 46.38
N ASP A 6 -28.00 -7.76 46.69
CA ASP A 6 -27.29 -6.93 45.72
C ASP A 6 -26.16 -7.69 45.00
N SER A 7 -25.94 -8.97 45.31
CA SER A 7 -24.89 -9.82 44.75
C SER A 7 -25.06 -10.13 43.26
N GLY A 8 -26.28 -10.09 42.73
CA GLY A 8 -26.54 -10.27 41.28
C GLY A 8 -26.33 -9.02 40.43
N SER A 9 -26.51 -7.84 41.03
CA SER A 9 -26.35 -6.57 40.34
C SER A 9 -24.89 -6.26 39.94
N ALA A 10 -23.95 -6.54 40.86
CA ALA A 10 -22.53 -6.27 40.63
C ALA A 10 -21.94 -7.12 39.51
N LEU A 11 -22.41 -8.33 39.27
CA LEU A 11 -21.93 -9.20 38.20
C LEU A 11 -22.41 -8.75 36.84
N VAL A 12 -23.65 -8.26 36.75
CA VAL A 12 -24.20 -7.68 35.51
C VAL A 12 -23.50 -6.37 35.18
N GLU A 13 -23.26 -5.51 36.16
CA GLU A 13 -22.58 -4.24 36.01
C GLU A 13 -21.11 -4.43 35.56
N PHE A 14 -20.41 -5.39 36.16
CA PHE A 14 -19.06 -5.78 35.75
C PHE A 14 -19.03 -6.32 34.32
N SER A 15 -20.01 -7.15 33.93
CA SER A 15 -20.07 -7.70 32.57
C SER A 15 -20.29 -6.61 31.51
N TRP A 16 -21.14 -5.62 31.79
CA TRP A 16 -21.34 -4.46 30.92
C TRP A 16 -20.07 -3.61 30.77
N LEU A 17 -19.41 -3.34 31.89
CA LEU A 17 -18.18 -2.57 31.88
C LEU A 17 -17.08 -3.30 31.09
N ALA A 18 -16.98 -4.63 31.26
CA ALA A 18 -16.04 -5.46 30.52
C ALA A 18 -16.29 -5.42 29.00
N ILE A 19 -17.53 -5.53 28.56
CA ILE A 19 -17.90 -5.48 27.13
C ILE A 19 -17.57 -4.11 26.54
N ILE A 20 -17.97 -3.02 27.21
CA ILE A 20 -17.70 -1.64 26.76
C ILE A 20 -16.20 -1.37 26.64
N LEU A 21 -15.38 -2.01 27.47
CA LEU A 21 -13.92 -1.84 27.39
C LEU A 21 -13.26 -2.75 26.37
N ILE A 22 -13.65 -4.05 26.31
CA ILE A 22 -13.02 -5.05 25.46
C ILE A 22 -13.35 -4.82 23.99
N VAL A 23 -14.59 -4.47 23.65
CA VAL A 23 -15.01 -4.28 22.25
C VAL A 23 -14.18 -3.20 21.54
N PRO A 24 -14.06 -1.96 22.06
CA PRO A 24 -13.23 -0.95 21.41
C PRO A 24 -11.73 -1.33 21.44
N LEU A 25 -11.25 -2.00 22.49
CA LEU A 25 -9.86 -2.46 22.55
C LEU A 25 -9.55 -3.45 21.42
N VAL A 26 -10.39 -4.46 21.23
CA VAL A 26 -10.24 -5.43 20.14
C VAL A 26 -10.31 -4.75 18.77
N TRP A 27 -11.24 -3.80 18.60
CA TRP A 27 -11.36 -3.05 17.36
C TRP A 27 -10.09 -2.24 17.06
N ILE A 28 -9.51 -1.56 18.05
CA ILE A 28 -8.25 -0.81 17.87
C ILE A 28 -7.13 -1.75 17.46
N ILE A 29 -7.00 -2.90 18.12
CA ILE A 29 -5.97 -3.90 17.80
C ILE A 29 -6.10 -4.36 16.34
N LEU A 30 -7.31 -4.74 15.90
CA LEU A 30 -7.56 -5.17 14.54
C LEU A 30 -7.24 -4.06 13.53
N SER A 31 -7.66 -2.83 13.80
CA SER A 31 -7.37 -1.68 12.92
C SER A 31 -5.86 -1.43 12.78
N VAL A 32 -5.10 -1.56 13.87
CA VAL A 32 -3.63 -1.42 13.83
C VAL A 32 -3.00 -2.51 12.97
N PHE A 33 -3.46 -3.76 13.05
CA PHE A 33 -2.96 -4.84 12.22
C PHE A 33 -3.23 -4.61 10.74
N GLU A 34 -4.43 -4.18 10.37
CA GLU A 34 -4.78 -3.86 8.98
C GLU A 34 -3.89 -2.74 8.41
N VAL A 35 -3.70 -1.66 9.16
CA VAL A 35 -2.81 -0.56 8.73
C VAL A 35 -1.36 -1.01 8.57
N GLN A 36 -0.86 -1.82 9.50
CA GLN A 36 0.51 -2.36 9.40
C GLN A 36 0.67 -3.28 8.19
N GLN A 37 -0.27 -4.20 7.96
CA GLN A 37 -0.25 -5.07 6.79
C GLN A 37 -0.29 -4.27 5.49
N GLY A 38 -1.16 -3.27 5.39
CA GLY A 38 -1.24 -2.37 4.25
C GLY A 38 0.06 -1.59 4.01
N ALA A 39 0.71 -1.11 5.06
CA ALA A 39 1.98 -0.39 4.94
C ALA A 39 3.12 -1.29 4.41
N PHE A 40 3.19 -2.55 4.88
CA PHE A 40 4.14 -3.53 4.34
C PHE A 40 3.84 -3.86 2.88
N ALA A 41 2.57 -4.08 2.53
CA ALA A 41 2.14 -4.35 1.17
C ALA A 41 2.50 -3.20 0.22
N THR A 42 2.21 -1.95 0.61
CA THR A 42 2.54 -0.76 -0.18
C THR A 42 4.04 -0.60 -0.38
N THR A 43 4.84 -0.86 0.66
CA THR A 43 6.30 -0.82 0.57
C THR A 43 6.85 -1.92 -0.36
N ALA A 44 6.32 -3.14 -0.28
CA ALA A 44 6.70 -4.23 -1.16
C ALA A 44 6.31 -3.92 -2.61
N ALA A 45 5.12 -3.37 -2.84
CA ALA A 45 4.63 -2.95 -4.15
C ALA A 45 5.52 -1.87 -4.78
N ALA A 46 5.94 -0.84 -4.02
CA ALA A 46 6.82 0.20 -4.51
C ALA A 46 8.20 -0.35 -4.96
N ARG A 47 8.76 -1.30 -4.22
CA ARG A 47 10.02 -1.97 -4.58
C ARG A 47 9.87 -2.84 -5.84
N ALA A 48 8.79 -3.60 -5.95
CA ALA A 48 8.52 -4.44 -7.10
C ALA A 48 8.28 -3.58 -8.36
N ALA A 49 7.51 -2.51 -8.24
CA ALA A 49 7.24 -1.56 -9.31
C ALA A 49 8.52 -0.89 -9.82
N GLY A 50 9.41 -0.46 -8.91
CA GLY A 50 10.69 0.14 -9.30
C GLY A 50 11.56 -0.81 -10.13
N ARG A 51 11.61 -2.09 -9.75
CA ARG A 51 12.31 -3.10 -10.53
C ARG A 51 11.65 -3.37 -11.88
N ALA A 52 10.32 -3.49 -11.92
CA ALA A 52 9.57 -3.76 -13.14
C ALA A 52 9.72 -2.61 -14.15
N TYR A 53 9.75 -1.37 -13.67
CA TYR A 53 10.02 -0.20 -14.49
C TYR A 53 11.45 -0.20 -15.02
N ALA A 54 12.45 -0.39 -14.16
CA ALA A 54 13.86 -0.33 -14.53
C ALA A 54 14.29 -1.43 -15.55
N LEU A 55 13.58 -2.55 -15.57
CA LEU A 55 13.82 -3.68 -16.50
C LEU A 55 12.99 -3.58 -17.79
N ALA A 56 12.20 -2.53 -17.98
CA ALA A 56 11.43 -2.34 -19.19
C ALA A 56 12.29 -1.76 -20.32
N PRO A 57 11.92 -1.99 -21.59
CA PRO A 57 12.66 -1.45 -22.72
C PRO A 57 12.47 0.06 -22.91
N ASP A 58 11.34 0.59 -22.46
CA ASP A 58 10.96 2.01 -22.61
C ASP A 58 10.03 2.46 -21.46
N ASP A 59 9.84 3.78 -21.35
CA ASP A 59 9.09 4.40 -20.25
C ASP A 59 7.60 3.99 -20.25
N ALA A 60 6.97 3.84 -21.42
CA ALA A 60 5.56 3.48 -21.52
C ALA A 60 5.32 2.04 -21.05
N THR A 61 6.17 1.12 -21.51
CA THR A 61 6.16 -0.28 -21.05
C THR A 61 6.51 -0.38 -19.57
N GLY A 62 7.46 0.44 -19.10
CA GLY A 62 7.86 0.53 -17.70
C GLY A 62 6.71 0.93 -16.80
N GLN A 63 5.99 1.99 -17.18
CA GLN A 63 4.81 2.45 -16.43
C GLN A 63 3.73 1.36 -16.36
N ALA A 64 3.39 0.75 -17.49
CA ALA A 64 2.38 -0.31 -17.53
C ALA A 64 2.76 -1.54 -16.68
N ARG A 65 4.04 -1.95 -16.72
CA ARG A 65 4.54 -3.06 -15.88
C ARG A 65 4.53 -2.70 -14.40
N ALA A 66 4.93 -1.49 -14.04
CA ALA A 66 4.93 -1.01 -12.66
C ALA A 66 3.51 -1.04 -12.08
N GLU A 67 2.52 -0.54 -12.81
CA GLU A 67 1.11 -0.56 -12.40
C GLU A 67 0.56 -1.99 -12.24
N ALA A 68 0.85 -2.87 -13.20
CA ALA A 68 0.42 -4.27 -13.13
C ALA A 68 1.00 -5.01 -11.92
N VAL A 69 2.30 -4.86 -11.68
CA VAL A 69 2.99 -5.49 -10.55
C VAL A 69 2.50 -4.96 -9.20
N VAL A 70 2.16 -3.67 -9.10
CA VAL A 70 1.57 -3.11 -7.87
C VAL A 70 0.27 -3.81 -7.53
N GLN A 71 -0.63 -4.01 -8.51
CA GLN A 71 -1.90 -4.69 -8.28
C GLN A 71 -1.70 -6.15 -7.87
N GLU A 72 -0.75 -6.85 -8.50
CA GLU A 72 -0.42 -8.23 -8.17
C GLU A 72 0.12 -8.36 -6.74
N VAL A 73 1.09 -7.52 -6.35
CA VAL A 73 1.68 -7.55 -5.01
C VAL A 73 0.65 -7.21 -3.93
N LEU A 74 -0.22 -6.22 -4.17
CA LEU A 74 -1.28 -5.89 -3.22
C LEU A 74 -2.29 -7.04 -3.06
N ALA A 75 -2.65 -7.71 -4.16
CA ALA A 75 -3.53 -8.88 -4.11
C ALA A 75 -2.89 -10.05 -3.34
N ASP A 76 -1.61 -10.34 -3.57
CA ASP A 76 -0.85 -11.39 -2.88
C ASP A 76 -0.71 -11.12 -1.38
N GLN A 77 -0.66 -9.86 -0.98
CA GLN A 77 -0.59 -9.43 0.43
C GLN A 77 -1.96 -9.37 1.12
N GLY A 78 -3.01 -9.87 0.48
CA GLY A 78 -4.35 -9.95 1.06
C GLY A 78 -5.19 -8.68 0.93
N ALA A 79 -4.80 -7.76 0.05
CA ALA A 79 -5.53 -6.53 -0.26
C ALA A 79 -6.02 -6.49 -1.73
N PRO A 80 -6.77 -7.51 -2.23
CA PRO A 80 -7.24 -7.55 -3.60
C PRO A 80 -8.22 -6.40 -3.86
N GLY A 81 -8.00 -5.68 -4.96
CA GLY A 81 -8.86 -4.56 -5.36
C GLY A 81 -8.58 -3.25 -4.60
N GLN A 82 -7.57 -3.20 -3.76
CA GLN A 82 -7.10 -1.96 -3.13
C GLN A 82 -6.68 -0.96 -4.21
N ARG A 83 -7.24 0.24 -4.13
CA ARG A 83 -6.88 1.31 -5.06
C ARG A 83 -5.47 1.77 -4.77
N ALA A 84 -4.61 1.68 -5.78
CA ALA A 84 -3.26 2.20 -5.72
C ALA A 84 -2.99 3.11 -6.91
N ARG A 85 -2.27 4.20 -6.67
CA ARG A 85 -1.75 5.10 -7.69
C ARG A 85 -0.25 4.98 -7.73
N VAL A 86 0.28 4.77 -8.92
CA VAL A 86 1.72 4.66 -9.15
C VAL A 86 2.19 5.93 -9.85
N GLN A 87 3.21 6.56 -9.32
CA GLN A 87 3.87 7.73 -9.90
C GLN A 87 5.35 7.40 -10.06
N VAL A 88 5.85 7.56 -11.27
CA VAL A 88 7.26 7.36 -11.57
C VAL A 88 7.87 8.71 -11.95
N THR A 89 8.95 9.04 -11.31
CA THR A 89 9.78 10.21 -11.65
C THR A 89 11.20 9.73 -11.88
N CYS A 90 11.92 10.36 -12.80
CA CYS A 90 13.31 10.04 -13.00
C CYS A 90 14.18 11.30 -13.13
N GLU A 91 15.38 11.19 -12.62
CA GLU A 91 16.45 12.16 -12.78
C GLU A 91 17.50 11.52 -13.67
N SER A 92 17.71 12.08 -14.86
CA SER A 92 18.65 11.57 -15.86
C SER A 92 19.42 12.69 -16.51
N PRO A 93 20.73 12.57 -16.66
CA PRO A 93 21.57 13.55 -17.40
C PRO A 93 21.19 13.68 -18.88
N THR A 94 20.61 12.62 -19.46
CA THR A 94 20.29 12.51 -20.89
C THR A 94 18.80 12.68 -21.20
N GLY A 95 17.96 12.80 -20.17
CA GLY A 95 16.50 12.88 -20.31
C GLY A 95 15.79 11.52 -20.50
N SER A 96 16.54 10.40 -20.62
CA SER A 96 15.99 9.05 -20.69
C SER A 96 16.08 8.37 -19.34
N CYS A 97 14.95 7.81 -18.85
CA CYS A 97 14.91 7.10 -17.57
C CYS A 97 15.67 5.76 -17.59
N HIS A 98 15.91 5.20 -18.76
CA HIS A 98 16.67 3.95 -18.94
C HIS A 98 18.14 4.18 -19.33
N ALA A 99 18.63 5.42 -19.29
CA ALA A 99 20.02 5.72 -19.53
C ALA A 99 20.89 5.38 -18.31
N GLY A 100 22.17 5.06 -18.58
CA GLY A 100 23.15 4.86 -17.51
C GLY A 100 23.22 6.07 -16.58
N THR A 101 23.34 5.84 -15.28
CA THR A 101 23.34 6.84 -14.20
C THR A 101 22.00 7.54 -13.92
N ALA A 102 20.92 7.16 -14.59
CA ALA A 102 19.59 7.64 -14.24
C ALA A 102 19.14 7.11 -12.86
N VAL A 103 18.36 7.90 -12.15
CA VAL A 103 17.78 7.53 -10.85
C VAL A 103 16.27 7.56 -11.01
N ILE A 104 15.64 6.38 -10.87
CA ILE A 104 14.20 6.21 -10.97
C ILE A 104 13.62 6.21 -9.57
N THR A 105 12.63 7.05 -9.32
CA THR A 105 11.89 7.08 -8.05
C THR A 105 10.44 6.72 -8.32
N VAL A 106 10.00 5.63 -7.71
CA VAL A 106 8.61 5.17 -7.79
C VAL A 106 7.92 5.45 -6.45
N ARG A 107 6.80 6.14 -6.52
CA ARG A 107 5.90 6.38 -5.40
C ARG A 107 4.59 5.63 -5.63
N VAL A 108 4.17 4.90 -4.63
CA VAL A 108 2.87 4.21 -4.60
C VAL A 108 2.04 4.81 -3.48
N ASP A 109 0.91 5.41 -3.85
CA ASP A 109 -0.10 5.89 -2.92
C ASP A 109 -1.25 4.88 -2.91
N SER A 110 -1.64 4.41 -1.72
CA SER A 110 -2.73 3.44 -1.54
C SER A 110 -3.59 3.79 -0.32
N GLY A 111 -4.58 2.98 0.00
CA GLY A 111 -5.44 3.19 1.17
C GLY A 111 -5.94 1.87 1.73
N VAL A 112 -6.08 1.79 3.04
CA VAL A 112 -6.65 0.65 3.76
C VAL A 112 -7.97 1.07 4.37
N ASP A 113 -9.01 0.30 4.11
CA ASP A 113 -10.32 0.49 4.74
C ASP A 113 -10.28 -0.09 6.16
N LEU A 114 -10.75 0.67 7.14
CA LEU A 114 -10.75 0.22 8.53
C LEU A 114 -11.84 -0.84 8.75
N PRO A 115 -11.50 -1.99 9.38
CA PRO A 115 -12.43 -3.08 9.58
C PRO A 115 -13.53 -2.70 10.56
N LEU A 116 -14.72 -3.30 10.38
CA LEU A 116 -15.85 -3.22 11.31
C LEU A 116 -16.34 -1.81 11.64
N PHE A 117 -16.02 -0.82 10.81
CA PHE A 117 -16.63 0.49 11.01
C PHE A 117 -18.11 0.38 10.66
N PRO A 118 -19.03 0.56 11.64
CA PRO A 118 -20.44 0.40 11.37
C PRO A 118 -20.89 1.43 10.34
N ALA A 119 -21.47 0.98 9.23
CA ALA A 119 -22.01 1.83 8.18
C ALA A 119 -23.09 2.82 8.67
N ILE A 120 -23.54 2.67 9.92
CA ILE A 120 -24.46 3.58 10.58
C ILE A 120 -23.84 4.94 10.97
N PHE A 121 -22.51 5.05 11.00
CA PHE A 121 -21.81 6.28 11.38
C PHE A 121 -21.31 7.09 10.18
N ASP A 122 -21.31 6.49 8.98
CA ASP A 122 -20.85 7.17 7.79
C ASP A 122 -21.81 6.92 6.62
N ALA A 123 -22.45 7.98 6.16
CA ALA A 123 -23.32 7.94 4.98
C ALA A 123 -22.53 7.97 3.66
N GLU A 124 -21.23 8.24 3.69
CA GLU A 124 -20.38 8.45 2.50
C GLU A 124 -19.26 7.40 2.28
N GLY A 125 -19.18 6.36 3.11
CA GLY A 125 -18.21 5.27 2.97
C GLY A 125 -17.38 4.99 4.22
N ALA A 126 -16.74 3.83 4.28
CA ALA A 126 -15.89 3.45 5.39
C ALA A 126 -14.65 4.38 5.46
N PRO A 127 -14.23 4.81 6.65
CA PRO A 127 -13.04 5.61 6.80
C PRO A 127 -11.82 4.82 6.31
N SER A 128 -11.08 5.40 5.38
CA SER A 128 -9.85 4.81 4.83
C SER A 128 -8.63 5.53 5.39
N PHE A 129 -7.59 4.77 5.66
CA PHE A 129 -6.29 5.30 6.03
C PHE A 129 -5.39 5.34 4.80
N SER A 130 -4.89 6.53 4.44
CA SER A 130 -3.98 6.69 3.29
C SER A 130 -2.58 6.22 3.66
N LEU A 131 -1.98 5.43 2.77
CA LEU A 131 -0.64 4.91 2.87
C LEU A 131 0.16 5.33 1.66
N ASP A 132 1.42 5.68 1.84
CA ASP A 132 2.35 5.94 0.76
C ASP A 132 3.69 5.25 1.00
N ALA A 133 4.34 4.84 -0.09
CA ALA A 133 5.68 4.31 -0.07
C ALA A 133 6.45 4.79 -1.30
N THR A 134 7.72 5.10 -1.08
CA THR A 134 8.63 5.52 -2.13
C THR A 134 9.82 4.59 -2.20
N HIS A 135 10.22 4.22 -3.42
CA HIS A 135 11.40 3.41 -3.66
C HIS A 135 12.23 3.98 -4.80
N THR A 136 13.54 4.08 -4.58
CA THR A 136 14.47 4.64 -5.56
C THR A 136 15.37 3.53 -6.10
N VAL A 137 15.49 3.48 -7.43
CA VAL A 137 16.29 2.51 -8.15
C VAL A 137 17.31 3.27 -9.01
N PRO A 138 18.61 3.21 -8.67
CA PRO A 138 19.65 3.75 -9.55
C PRO A 138 19.90 2.79 -10.72
N ILE A 139 19.97 3.32 -11.93
CA ILE A 139 20.40 2.59 -13.12
C ILE A 139 21.93 2.59 -13.16
N GLY A 140 22.52 1.42 -13.34
CA GLY A 140 23.98 1.26 -13.46
C GLY A 140 24.55 2.06 -14.65
N GLN A 141 25.82 2.43 -14.55
CA GLN A 141 26.49 3.18 -15.62
C GLN A 141 26.74 2.34 -16.91
N TYR A 142 26.67 1.02 -16.80
CA TYR A 142 26.86 0.09 -17.92
C TYR A 142 25.51 -0.46 -18.37
N VAL A 143 24.79 0.33 -19.16
CA VAL A 143 23.58 -0.11 -19.84
C VAL A 143 23.91 -0.33 -21.31
N GLU A 144 23.58 -1.52 -21.85
CA GLU A 144 23.65 -1.74 -23.29
C GLU A 144 22.74 -0.73 -23.99
N ARG A 145 23.35 0.09 -24.85
CA ARG A 145 22.58 0.98 -25.72
C ARG A 145 21.94 0.10 -26.78
N PRO A 146 20.62 0.20 -27.00
CA PRO A 146 20.00 -0.44 -28.17
C PRO A 146 20.77 -0.01 -29.44
N PRO A 147 20.99 -0.91 -30.40
CA PRO A 147 21.61 -0.54 -31.66
C PRO A 147 20.75 0.58 -32.27
N ASP A 148 21.39 1.73 -32.53
CA ASP A 148 20.74 2.86 -33.18
C ASP A 148 20.23 2.37 -34.54
N ASP A 149 18.98 2.67 -34.89
CA ASP A 149 18.31 2.26 -36.13
C ASP A 149 19.08 2.72 -37.42
N GLU A 150 20.12 3.50 -37.28
CA GLU A 150 21.01 3.96 -38.35
C GLU A 150 21.96 2.88 -38.90
N GLU A 151 22.27 1.81 -38.10
CA GLU A 151 23.17 0.75 -38.60
C GLU A 151 22.46 -0.33 -39.44
N LEU A 152 21.15 -0.37 -39.44
CA LEU A 152 20.38 -1.34 -40.24
C LEU A 152 20.06 -0.86 -41.65
N GLY A 153 20.54 0.33 -42.05
CA GLY A 153 20.28 0.99 -43.33
C GLY A 153 21.44 1.00 -44.36
N GLN A 154 22.51 0.17 -44.14
CA GLN A 154 23.61 0.05 -45.11
C GLN A 154 23.63 -1.32 -45.76
#